data_75c9e6bef3f6a2000a54079c7e0b0f50
#
_entry.id   75c9e6bef3f6a2000a54079c7e0b0f50
#
_cell.length_a   1.000
_cell.length_b   1.000
_cell.length_c   1.000
_cell.angle_alpha   90.00
_cell.angle_beta   90.00
_cell.angle_gamma   90.00
#
_symmetry.space_group_name_H-M   'P 1'
#
loop_
_entity.id
_entity.type
_entity.pdbx_description
1 polymer ?
#
loop_
_entity_poly.entity_id
_entity_poly.type
_entity_poly.pdbx_seq_one_letter_code
_entity_poly.pdbx_strand_id
1 'polypeptide(L)'
;MKHFPKSLLSILVLSAAMLFTGCVNKKTYENLRSNYDKLQSEYSELQSMYNDAKVNLAQQNATGSSLEQRLSDAQKQNTELKEQLKARQSSLDNSINSGSANISKLVDEINASNKYIKQLVEAKSKSDSLNLALTNKLTRSLSKSELRDVDVKVLKGVVYISLNDNMLYRSGSYEISPAAGETLAKIAKIITDYDDYEVLVEGNTDDVPISKTNIRNNWDLSCLRASSVVQALQNQYGVNPSRLTAGGRGEYNPLEGNDTAEGRARNRRTQIIITPKLDQFLDLIDQAPEAEAE
;
A
#
# COMPACT_ATOMS: atom_id res chain seq x y z
N MET A 1 -45.46 -53.54 -54.62
CA MET A 1 -44.94 -53.29 -53.27
C MET A 1 -43.44 -53.07 -53.32
N LYS A 2 -42.96 -51.86 -53.16
CA LYS A 2 -41.52 -51.54 -53.31
C LYS A 2 -40.80 -51.76 -52.00
N HIS A 3 -39.87 -52.71 -51.98
CA HIS A 3 -39.00 -52.98 -50.84
C HIS A 3 -38.06 -51.82 -50.64
N PHE A 4 -38.16 -51.12 -49.55
CA PHE A 4 -37.15 -50.15 -49.07
C PHE A 4 -35.96 -50.97 -48.55
N PRO A 5 -34.74 -50.65 -48.99
CA PRO A 5 -33.55 -51.37 -48.51
C PRO A 5 -33.30 -51.06 -47.01
N LYS A 6 -33.16 -52.12 -46.25
CA LYS A 6 -32.90 -52.04 -44.76
C LYS A 6 -31.65 -51.23 -44.41
N SER A 7 -30.74 -51.04 -45.37
CA SER A 7 -29.54 -50.22 -45.24
C SER A 7 -29.82 -48.71 -45.13
N LEU A 8 -30.90 -48.22 -45.74
CA LEU A 8 -31.24 -46.80 -45.68
C LEU A 8 -31.84 -46.47 -44.29
N LEU A 9 -32.58 -47.41 -43.69
CA LEU A 9 -33.17 -47.24 -42.36
C LEU A 9 -32.09 -47.24 -41.27
N SER A 10 -31.04 -48.05 -41.41
CA SER A 10 -29.92 -48.09 -40.47
C SER A 10 -29.05 -46.82 -40.54
N ILE A 11 -28.85 -46.27 -41.72
CA ILE A 11 -28.11 -44.98 -41.92
C ILE A 11 -28.92 -43.83 -41.33
N LEU A 12 -30.22 -43.80 -41.50
CA LEU A 12 -31.10 -42.77 -40.95
C LEU A 12 -31.16 -42.82 -39.39
N VAL A 13 -31.18 -44.03 -38.82
CA VAL A 13 -31.12 -44.21 -37.37
C VAL A 13 -29.74 -43.85 -36.82
N LEU A 14 -28.64 -44.18 -37.53
CA LEU A 14 -27.31 -43.79 -37.10
C LEU A 14 -27.11 -42.24 -37.20
N SER A 15 -27.65 -41.61 -38.25
CA SER A 15 -27.57 -40.15 -38.37
C SER A 15 -28.46 -39.45 -37.32
N ALA A 16 -29.60 -39.99 -37.01
CA ALA A 16 -30.45 -39.49 -35.93
C ALA A 16 -29.79 -39.67 -34.54
N ALA A 17 -29.10 -40.82 -34.33
CA ALA A 17 -28.36 -41.05 -33.09
C ALA A 17 -27.16 -40.13 -32.93
N MET A 18 -26.47 -39.78 -34.03
CA MET A 18 -25.40 -38.76 -33.99
C MET A 18 -25.92 -37.34 -33.73
N LEU A 19 -27.18 -37.03 -34.09
CA LEU A 19 -27.80 -35.76 -33.78
C LEU A 19 -28.25 -35.64 -32.31
N PHE A 20 -28.51 -36.78 -31.63
CA PHE A 20 -28.90 -36.79 -30.23
C PHE A 20 -27.71 -36.82 -29.24
N THR A 21 -26.52 -37.26 -29.67
CA THR A 21 -25.35 -37.28 -28.77
C THR A 21 -24.66 -35.90 -28.67
N GLY A 22 -25.10 -34.92 -29.42
CA GLY A 22 -24.59 -33.55 -29.39
C GLY A 22 -25.39 -32.53 -28.58
N CYS A 23 -26.52 -32.97 -28.03
CA CYS A 23 -27.35 -32.06 -27.20
C CYS A 23 -26.82 -32.01 -25.77
N VAL A 24 -25.69 -31.38 -25.60
CA VAL A 24 -25.44 -30.72 -24.30
C VAL A 24 -26.68 -29.87 -24.00
N ASN A 25 -27.32 -30.10 -22.88
CA ASN A 25 -28.47 -29.30 -22.45
C ASN A 25 -28.14 -27.83 -22.68
N LYS A 26 -28.95 -27.11 -23.48
CA LYS A 26 -28.74 -25.71 -23.83
C LYS A 26 -28.35 -24.87 -22.61
N LYS A 27 -29.01 -25.13 -21.50
CA LYS A 27 -28.74 -24.48 -20.21
C LYS A 27 -27.34 -24.80 -19.66
N THR A 28 -26.85 -26.04 -19.86
CA THR A 28 -25.50 -26.44 -19.45
C THR A 28 -24.44 -25.81 -20.34
N TYR A 29 -24.71 -25.72 -21.65
CA TYR A 29 -23.82 -25.04 -22.59
C TYR A 29 -23.76 -23.53 -22.33
N GLU A 30 -24.91 -22.89 -22.09
CA GLU A 30 -24.98 -21.47 -21.74
C GLU A 30 -24.26 -21.17 -20.43
N ASN A 31 -24.44 -22.03 -19.41
CA ASN A 31 -23.72 -21.91 -18.15
C ASN A 31 -22.21 -22.11 -18.32
N LEU A 32 -21.80 -23.12 -19.12
CA LEU A 32 -20.38 -23.38 -19.39
C LEU A 32 -19.76 -22.22 -20.17
N ARG A 33 -20.47 -21.70 -21.16
CA ARG A 33 -20.05 -20.53 -21.92
C ARG A 33 -19.93 -19.30 -21.03
N SER A 34 -20.93 -19.04 -20.20
CA SER A 34 -20.90 -17.94 -19.23
C SER A 34 -19.72 -18.06 -18.26
N ASN A 35 -19.48 -19.29 -17.76
CA ASN A 35 -18.34 -19.54 -16.88
C ASN A 35 -16.99 -19.39 -17.62
N TYR A 36 -16.93 -19.81 -18.88
CA TYR A 36 -15.74 -19.62 -19.70
C TYR A 36 -15.46 -18.13 -19.98
N ASP A 37 -16.48 -17.38 -20.38
CA ASP A 37 -16.37 -15.94 -20.64
C ASP A 37 -15.96 -15.19 -19.35
N LYS A 38 -16.52 -15.62 -18.20
CA LYS A 38 -16.16 -15.07 -16.88
C LYS A 38 -14.72 -15.39 -16.52
N LEU A 39 -14.29 -16.64 -16.68
CA LEU A 39 -12.92 -17.08 -16.42
C LEU A 39 -11.92 -16.36 -17.34
N GLN A 40 -12.29 -16.15 -18.60
CA GLN A 40 -11.47 -15.41 -19.57
C GLN A 40 -11.32 -13.94 -19.17
N SER A 41 -12.41 -13.33 -18.66
CA SER A 41 -12.36 -11.97 -18.11
C SER A 41 -11.48 -11.89 -16.86
N GLU A 42 -11.69 -12.79 -15.91
CA GLU A 42 -10.88 -12.90 -14.69
C GLU A 42 -9.39 -13.13 -14.99
N TYR A 43 -9.09 -13.98 -16.01
CA TYR A 43 -7.72 -14.21 -16.46
C TYR A 43 -7.08 -12.96 -17.08
N SER A 44 -7.84 -12.23 -17.92
CA SER A 44 -7.34 -10.99 -18.53
C SER A 44 -7.07 -9.91 -17.50
N GLU A 45 -7.92 -9.83 -16.47
CA GLU A 45 -7.78 -8.89 -15.36
C GLU A 45 -6.60 -9.24 -14.44
N LEU A 46 -6.46 -10.52 -14.09
CA LEU A 46 -5.29 -11.03 -13.37
C LEU A 46 -3.99 -10.76 -14.12
N GLN A 47 -4.02 -10.92 -15.45
CA GLN A 47 -2.86 -10.64 -16.30
C GLN A 47 -2.52 -9.14 -16.32
N SER A 48 -3.54 -8.28 -16.33
CA SER A 48 -3.35 -6.83 -16.18
C SER A 48 -2.73 -6.48 -14.82
N MET A 49 -3.32 -7.01 -13.73
CA MET A 49 -2.81 -6.80 -12.37
C MET A 49 -1.39 -7.34 -12.18
N TYR A 50 -1.09 -8.50 -12.78
CA TYR A 50 0.26 -9.05 -12.78
C TYR A 50 1.25 -8.12 -13.50
N ASN A 51 0.84 -7.59 -14.66
CA ASN A 51 1.68 -6.65 -15.42
C ASN A 51 1.88 -5.33 -14.64
N ASP A 52 0.83 -4.82 -14.00
CA ASP A 52 0.92 -3.61 -13.17
C ASP A 52 1.79 -3.83 -11.93
N ALA A 53 1.64 -4.98 -11.27
CA ALA A 53 2.51 -5.36 -10.16
C ALA A 53 3.97 -5.51 -10.60
N LYS A 54 4.20 -6.08 -11.79
CA LYS A 54 5.53 -6.22 -12.39
C LYS A 54 6.13 -4.86 -12.74
N VAL A 55 5.33 -3.96 -13.29
CA VAL A 55 5.75 -2.58 -13.59
C VAL A 55 6.07 -1.84 -12.28
N ASN A 56 5.20 -1.93 -11.27
CA ASN A 56 5.42 -1.33 -9.97
C ASN A 56 6.67 -1.90 -9.27
N LEU A 57 6.87 -3.20 -9.33
CA LEU A 57 8.07 -3.86 -8.78
C LEU A 57 9.33 -3.41 -9.53
N ALA A 58 9.26 -3.33 -10.87
CA ALA A 58 10.37 -2.82 -11.68
C ALA A 58 10.67 -1.35 -11.35
N GLN A 59 9.64 -0.54 -11.14
CA GLN A 59 9.79 0.85 -10.75
C GLN A 59 10.34 1.00 -9.31
N GLN A 60 9.87 0.17 -8.37
CA GLN A 60 10.42 0.10 -7.02
C GLN A 60 11.88 -0.37 -7.01
N ASN A 61 12.20 -1.41 -7.80
CA ASN A 61 13.57 -1.89 -7.94
C ASN A 61 14.48 -0.84 -8.60
N ALA A 62 13.97 -0.14 -9.62
CA ALA A 62 14.68 0.98 -10.24
C ALA A 62 14.90 2.14 -9.26
N THR A 63 13.88 2.42 -8.43
CA THR A 63 14.01 3.44 -7.36
C THR A 63 14.98 2.96 -6.27
N GLY A 64 14.88 1.69 -5.88
CA GLY A 64 15.81 1.05 -4.92
C GLY A 64 17.25 1.11 -5.40
N SER A 65 17.51 0.66 -6.64
CA SER A 65 18.86 0.72 -7.21
C SER A 65 19.36 2.16 -7.40
N SER A 66 18.46 3.10 -7.73
CA SER A 66 18.82 4.54 -7.79
C SER A 66 19.19 5.10 -6.41
N LEU A 67 18.47 4.66 -5.35
CA LEU A 67 18.79 5.05 -3.97
C LEU A 67 20.09 4.40 -3.49
N GLU A 68 20.33 3.12 -3.82
CA GLU A 68 21.58 2.44 -3.53
C GLU A 68 22.77 3.11 -4.25
N GLN A 69 22.57 3.51 -5.51
CA GLN A 69 23.59 4.22 -6.25
C GLN A 69 23.88 5.60 -5.64
N ARG A 70 22.85 6.36 -5.26
CA ARG A 70 22.99 7.63 -4.54
C ARG A 70 23.70 7.45 -3.18
N LEU A 71 23.37 6.38 -2.47
CA LEU A 71 24.04 6.04 -1.21
C LEU A 71 25.51 5.69 -1.43
N SER A 72 25.80 4.88 -2.47
CA SER A 72 27.16 4.53 -2.88
C SER A 72 27.95 5.78 -3.33
N ASP A 73 27.32 6.66 -4.09
CA ASP A 73 27.92 7.91 -4.54
C ASP A 73 28.15 8.86 -3.35
N ALA A 74 27.21 8.97 -2.42
CA ALA A 74 27.38 9.70 -1.17
C ALA A 74 28.49 9.11 -0.27
N GLN A 75 28.61 7.77 -0.24
CA GLN A 75 29.70 7.08 0.46
C GLN A 75 31.05 7.32 -0.21
N LYS A 76 31.11 7.31 -1.56
CA LYS A 76 32.31 7.66 -2.32
C LYS A 76 32.69 9.13 -2.10
N GLN A 77 31.72 10.06 -2.19
CA GLN A 77 31.95 11.46 -1.88
C GLN A 77 32.44 11.67 -0.43
N ASN A 78 31.86 10.90 0.53
CA ASN A 78 32.33 10.93 1.92
C ASN A 78 33.76 10.38 2.06
N THR A 79 34.09 9.36 1.25
CA THR A 79 35.45 8.80 1.22
C THR A 79 36.43 9.79 0.59
N GLU A 80 36.03 10.40 -0.53
CA GLU A 80 36.81 11.45 -1.20
C GLU A 80 36.99 12.71 -0.32
N LEU A 81 35.91 13.11 0.41
CA LEU A 81 35.99 14.21 1.39
C LEU A 81 36.93 13.88 2.55
N LYS A 82 36.89 12.65 3.05
CA LYS A 82 37.82 12.17 4.08
C LYS A 82 39.25 12.11 3.58
N GLU A 83 39.47 11.69 2.34
CA GLU A 83 40.81 11.68 1.71
C GLU A 83 41.32 13.07 1.42
N GLN A 84 40.46 13.99 0.94
CA GLN A 84 40.84 15.40 0.76
C GLN A 84 41.19 16.10 2.07
N LEU A 85 40.42 15.80 3.15
CA LEU A 85 40.78 16.30 4.48
C LEU A 85 42.12 15.75 4.96
N LYS A 86 42.40 14.44 4.71
CA LYS A 86 43.66 13.80 5.06
C LYS A 86 44.84 14.35 4.25
N ALA A 87 44.64 14.57 2.94
CA ALA A 87 45.65 15.17 2.07
C ALA A 87 45.93 16.64 2.44
N ARG A 88 44.86 17.44 2.75
CA ARG A 88 45.02 18.81 3.23
C ARG A 88 45.68 18.85 4.61
N GLN A 89 45.37 17.92 5.49
CA GLN A 89 46.02 17.79 6.80
C GLN A 89 47.50 17.46 6.67
N SER A 90 47.88 16.52 5.78
CA SER A 90 49.28 16.25 5.49
C SER A 90 49.99 17.39 4.79
N SER A 91 49.28 18.18 3.93
CA SER A 91 49.79 19.39 3.34
C SER A 91 49.94 20.52 4.36
N LEU A 92 49.05 20.59 5.35
CA LEU A 92 49.13 21.53 6.47
C LEU A 92 50.24 21.16 7.46
N ASP A 93 50.44 19.85 7.71
CA ASP A 93 51.57 19.37 8.53
C ASP A 93 52.93 19.76 7.90
N ASN A 94 52.99 19.81 6.58
CA ASN A 94 54.16 20.32 5.84
C ASN A 94 54.27 21.88 5.79
N SER A 95 53.16 22.57 6.17
CA SER A 95 53.10 24.03 6.18
C SER A 95 52.89 24.60 7.59
N ILE A 96 53.53 24.03 8.57
CA ILE A 96 53.31 24.20 10.03
C ILE A 96 53.30 25.67 10.53
N ASN A 97 53.69 26.67 9.73
CA ASN A 97 53.76 28.05 10.20
C ASN A 97 52.64 29.01 9.73
N SER A 98 51.67 28.56 8.91
CA SER A 98 50.56 29.42 8.46
C SER A 98 49.16 28.86 8.59
N GLY A 99 48.99 27.65 9.17
CA GLY A 99 47.77 26.85 9.03
C GLY A 99 46.78 26.79 10.19
N SER A 100 47.04 27.43 11.35
CA SER A 100 46.22 27.21 12.54
C SER A 100 44.75 27.73 12.42
N ALA A 101 44.53 28.76 11.63
CA ALA A 101 43.18 29.31 11.41
C ALA A 101 42.30 28.40 10.52
N ASN A 102 42.91 27.70 9.54
CA ASN A 102 42.17 26.79 8.65
C ASN A 102 41.83 25.46 9.31
N ILE A 103 42.69 24.99 10.22
CA ILE A 103 42.44 23.76 11.00
C ILE A 103 41.22 23.92 11.92
N SER A 104 41.09 25.09 12.57
CA SER A 104 39.94 25.38 13.41
C SER A 104 38.62 25.36 12.63
N LYS A 105 38.58 25.94 11.46
CA LYS A 105 37.39 25.98 10.58
C LYS A 105 36.97 24.56 10.15
N LEU A 106 37.95 23.71 9.74
CA LEU A 106 37.66 22.31 9.35
C LEU A 106 37.12 21.44 10.50
N VAL A 107 37.64 21.68 11.70
CA VAL A 107 37.13 20.95 12.91
C VAL A 107 35.68 21.37 13.23
N ASP A 108 35.36 22.65 13.09
CA ASP A 108 33.98 23.14 13.31
C ASP A 108 33.00 22.59 12.28
N GLU A 109 33.41 22.45 11.02
CA GLU A 109 32.59 21.83 9.94
C GLU A 109 32.35 20.34 10.21
N ILE A 110 33.36 19.58 10.65
CA ILE A 110 33.24 18.17 11.02
C ILE A 110 32.29 18.02 12.22
N ASN A 111 32.41 18.89 13.22
CA ASN A 111 31.53 18.88 14.38
C ASN A 111 30.07 19.20 14.02
N ALA A 112 29.86 20.16 13.11
CA ALA A 112 28.54 20.49 12.57
C ALA A 112 27.93 19.29 11.82
N SER A 113 28.72 18.63 10.95
CA SER A 113 28.30 17.44 10.20
C SER A 113 27.96 16.27 11.13
N ASN A 114 28.79 16.01 12.13
CA ASN A 114 28.54 14.97 13.12
C ASN A 114 27.29 15.26 13.96
N LYS A 115 27.07 16.51 14.34
CA LYS A 115 25.84 16.93 15.02
C LYS A 115 24.60 16.68 14.16
N TYR A 116 24.70 16.98 12.87
CA TYR A 116 23.62 16.75 11.92
C TYR A 116 23.27 15.25 11.76
N ILE A 117 24.28 14.40 11.55
CA ILE A 117 24.09 12.94 11.48
C ILE A 117 23.43 12.42 12.76
N LYS A 118 23.87 12.90 13.92
CA LYS A 118 23.28 12.50 15.21
C LYS A 118 21.82 12.90 15.30
N GLN A 119 21.46 14.11 14.87
CA GLN A 119 20.06 14.58 14.84
C GLN A 119 19.18 13.71 13.93
N LEU A 120 19.66 13.32 12.74
CA LEU A 120 18.95 12.43 11.82
C LEU A 120 18.72 11.03 12.43
N VAL A 121 19.74 10.47 13.08
CA VAL A 121 19.63 9.17 13.75
C VAL A 121 18.66 9.23 14.92
N GLU A 122 18.70 10.30 15.72
CA GLU A 122 17.77 10.52 16.84
C GLU A 122 16.33 10.72 16.34
N ALA A 123 16.12 11.50 15.29
CA ALA A 123 14.80 11.70 14.68
C ALA A 123 14.22 10.37 14.15
N LYS A 124 15.06 9.58 13.47
CA LYS A 124 14.67 8.23 13.00
C LYS A 124 14.33 7.30 14.17
N SER A 125 15.19 7.24 15.19
CA SER A 125 14.98 6.39 16.37
C SER A 125 13.70 6.78 17.13
N LYS A 126 13.44 8.09 17.26
CA LYS A 126 12.19 8.61 17.85
C LYS A 126 10.97 8.17 17.04
N SER A 127 11.02 8.29 15.71
CA SER A 127 9.95 7.85 14.83
C SER A 127 9.70 6.34 14.95
N ASP A 128 10.75 5.52 14.94
CA ASP A 128 10.65 4.06 15.08
C ASP A 128 10.07 3.68 16.46
N SER A 129 10.47 4.35 17.53
CA SER A 129 9.95 4.14 18.90
C SER A 129 8.47 4.54 19.02
N LEU A 130 8.08 5.67 18.42
CA LEU A 130 6.69 6.11 18.39
C LEU A 130 5.80 5.14 17.61
N ASN A 131 6.26 4.65 16.45
CA ASN A 131 5.54 3.66 15.66
C ASN A 131 5.34 2.34 16.41
N LEU A 132 6.36 1.90 17.16
CA LEU A 132 6.26 0.71 18.02
C LEU A 132 5.27 0.95 19.18
N ALA A 133 5.33 2.11 19.83
CA ALA A 133 4.42 2.46 20.91
C ALA A 133 2.96 2.55 20.41
N LEU A 134 2.74 3.19 19.26
CA LEU A 134 1.44 3.28 18.57
C LEU A 134 0.88 1.89 18.28
N THR A 135 1.69 1.02 17.67
CA THR A 135 1.30 -0.35 17.32
C THR A 135 0.95 -1.17 18.56
N ASN A 136 1.77 -1.10 19.60
CA ASN A 136 1.53 -1.79 20.86
C ASN A 136 0.25 -1.27 21.54
N LYS A 137 0.00 0.04 21.53
CA LYS A 137 -1.18 0.65 22.11
C LYS A 137 -2.44 0.23 21.34
N LEU A 138 -2.39 0.21 19.99
CA LEU A 138 -3.45 -0.31 19.13
C LEU A 138 -3.76 -1.77 19.44
N THR A 139 -2.77 -2.63 19.39
CA THR A 139 -2.95 -4.08 19.60
C THR A 139 -3.48 -4.39 21.00
N ARG A 140 -3.07 -3.65 22.03
CA ARG A 140 -3.57 -3.84 23.40
C ARG A 140 -4.96 -3.26 23.63
N SER A 141 -5.38 -2.24 22.89
CA SER A 141 -6.70 -1.63 23.03
C SER A 141 -7.80 -2.45 22.34
N LEU A 142 -7.42 -3.30 21.38
CA LEU A 142 -8.34 -4.15 20.63
C LEU A 142 -8.56 -5.47 21.38
N SER A 143 -9.81 -5.91 21.43
CA SER A 143 -10.21 -7.23 21.97
C SER A 143 -9.78 -8.35 21.03
N LYS A 144 -9.74 -9.59 21.54
CA LYS A 144 -9.44 -10.78 20.72
C LYS A 144 -10.42 -10.99 19.56
N SER A 145 -11.67 -10.54 19.69
CA SER A 145 -12.66 -10.57 18.63
C SER A 145 -12.34 -9.56 17.53
N GLU A 146 -11.98 -8.34 17.89
CA GLU A 146 -11.62 -7.27 16.94
C GLU A 146 -10.32 -7.60 16.18
N LEU A 147 -9.34 -8.23 16.83
CA LEU A 147 -8.08 -8.66 16.21
C LEU A 147 -8.25 -9.73 15.11
N ARG A 148 -9.45 -10.28 14.92
CA ARG A 148 -9.75 -11.14 13.75
C ARG A 148 -10.00 -10.32 12.50
N ASP A 149 -10.52 -9.10 12.66
CA ASP A 149 -10.96 -8.22 11.59
C ASP A 149 -10.06 -6.99 11.43
N VAL A 150 -9.08 -6.83 12.34
CA VAL A 150 -8.10 -5.73 12.35
C VAL A 150 -6.69 -6.30 12.34
N ASP A 151 -5.93 -5.96 11.30
CA ASP A 151 -4.49 -6.30 11.18
C ASP A 151 -3.67 -5.01 11.27
N VAL A 152 -2.67 -5.00 12.15
CA VAL A 152 -1.78 -3.83 12.36
C VAL A 152 -0.37 -4.20 11.99
N LYS A 153 0.19 -3.49 11.02
CA LYS A 153 1.57 -3.69 10.52
C LYS A 153 2.34 -2.39 10.48
N VAL A 154 3.63 -2.47 10.77
CA VAL A 154 4.58 -1.38 10.54
C VAL A 154 5.47 -1.73 9.37
N LEU A 155 5.43 -0.92 8.32
CA LEU A 155 6.26 -1.09 7.14
C LEU A 155 6.96 0.24 6.84
N LYS A 156 8.29 0.25 6.83
CA LYS A 156 9.12 1.43 6.47
C LYS A 156 8.77 2.71 7.27
N GLY A 157 8.48 2.56 8.55
CA GLY A 157 8.14 3.71 9.40
C GLY A 157 6.70 4.23 9.27
N VAL A 158 5.84 3.50 8.56
CA VAL A 158 4.41 3.80 8.39
C VAL A 158 3.59 2.72 9.07
N VAL A 159 2.57 3.11 9.82
CA VAL A 159 1.65 2.17 10.48
C VAL A 159 0.42 1.96 9.60
N TYR A 160 0.16 0.71 9.27
CA TYR A 160 -1.00 0.26 8.50
C TYR A 160 -1.97 -0.46 9.43
N ILE A 161 -3.18 0.03 9.52
CA ILE A 161 -4.29 -0.61 10.22
C ILE A 161 -5.28 -1.07 9.15
N SER A 162 -5.32 -2.36 8.87
CA SER A 162 -6.23 -2.95 7.89
C SER A 162 -7.49 -3.44 8.60
N LEU A 163 -8.63 -2.93 8.17
CA LEU A 163 -9.95 -3.23 8.70
C LEU A 163 -10.75 -4.02 7.68
N ASN A 164 -11.31 -5.14 8.09
CA ASN A 164 -12.11 -6.00 7.22
C ASN A 164 -13.41 -5.29 6.82
N ASP A 165 -13.78 -5.41 5.55
CA ASP A 165 -14.95 -4.77 4.97
C ASP A 165 -16.26 -5.16 5.67
N ASN A 166 -16.42 -6.45 5.95
CA ASN A 166 -17.60 -7.00 6.63
C ASN A 166 -17.81 -6.46 8.05
N MET A 167 -16.75 -6.03 8.72
CA MET A 167 -16.83 -5.36 10.01
C MET A 167 -17.32 -3.92 9.85
N LEU A 168 -16.79 -3.21 8.84
CA LEU A 168 -17.05 -1.79 8.66
C LEU A 168 -18.38 -1.49 7.99
N TYR A 169 -18.77 -2.29 6.98
CA TYR A 169 -19.90 -1.95 6.10
C TYR A 169 -20.83 -3.14 5.86
N ARG A 170 -22.04 -2.83 5.43
CA ARG A 170 -22.92 -3.83 4.82
C ARG A 170 -22.50 -4.10 3.38
N SER A 171 -22.80 -5.29 2.88
CA SER A 171 -22.42 -5.69 1.51
C SER A 171 -22.86 -4.68 0.46
N GLY A 172 -21.90 -4.18 -0.33
CA GLY A 172 -22.11 -3.18 -1.36
C GLY A 172 -22.61 -1.84 -0.85
N SER A 173 -22.36 -1.51 0.43
CA SER A 173 -22.62 -0.22 1.04
C SER A 173 -21.30 0.46 1.44
N TYR A 174 -21.38 1.76 1.64
CA TYR A 174 -20.32 2.59 2.24
C TYR A 174 -20.74 3.15 3.61
N GLU A 175 -21.95 2.83 4.07
CA GLU A 175 -22.43 3.23 5.40
C GLU A 175 -21.77 2.39 6.48
N ILE A 176 -21.21 3.08 7.49
CA ILE A 176 -20.53 2.43 8.60
C ILE A 176 -21.55 1.68 9.46
N SER A 177 -21.23 0.43 9.75
CA SER A 177 -22.06 -0.40 10.61
C SER A 177 -21.96 0.07 12.08
N PRO A 178 -23.04 -0.08 12.88
CA PRO A 178 -22.96 0.24 14.31
C PRO A 178 -21.88 -0.56 15.06
N ALA A 179 -21.63 -1.81 14.63
CA ALA A 179 -20.62 -2.67 15.22
C ALA A 179 -19.18 -2.15 15.02
N ALA A 180 -18.93 -1.39 13.94
CA ALA A 180 -17.63 -0.78 13.68
C ALA A 180 -17.30 0.38 14.64
N GLY A 181 -18.32 0.95 15.28
CA GLY A 181 -18.19 2.17 16.08
C GLY A 181 -17.18 2.05 17.21
N GLU A 182 -17.20 0.95 17.97
CA GLU A 182 -16.26 0.75 19.09
C GLU A 182 -14.81 0.65 18.61
N THR A 183 -14.57 -0.09 17.54
CA THR A 183 -13.23 -0.25 16.96
C THR A 183 -12.71 1.09 16.42
N LEU A 184 -13.55 1.81 15.66
CA LEU A 184 -13.19 3.13 15.16
C LEU A 184 -12.94 4.15 16.29
N ALA A 185 -13.72 4.11 17.38
CA ALA A 185 -13.49 4.97 18.55
C ALA A 185 -12.13 4.71 19.20
N LYS A 186 -11.72 3.45 19.35
CA LYS A 186 -10.41 3.08 19.88
C LYS A 186 -9.27 3.57 18.99
N ILE A 187 -9.41 3.38 17.69
CA ILE A 187 -8.42 3.84 16.68
C ILE A 187 -8.35 5.37 16.69
N ALA A 188 -9.49 6.06 16.68
CA ALA A 188 -9.57 7.51 16.71
C ALA A 188 -8.91 8.12 17.96
N LYS A 189 -9.13 7.52 19.13
CA LYS A 189 -8.48 7.94 20.38
C LYS A 189 -6.96 7.87 20.25
N ILE A 190 -6.45 6.79 19.66
CA ILE A 190 -5.01 6.63 19.47
C ILE A 190 -4.49 7.64 18.45
N ILE A 191 -5.19 7.84 17.32
CA ILE A 191 -4.83 8.86 16.33
C ILE A 191 -4.77 10.25 16.97
N THR A 192 -5.69 10.56 17.88
CA THR A 192 -5.74 11.85 18.59
C THR A 192 -4.58 12.02 19.57
N ASP A 193 -4.15 10.93 20.22
CA ASP A 193 -3.00 10.95 21.13
C ASP A 193 -1.64 11.17 20.40
N TYR A 194 -1.63 11.03 19.07
CA TYR A 194 -0.45 11.18 18.22
C TYR A 194 -0.72 12.22 17.12
N ASP A 195 -0.65 13.51 17.45
CA ASP A 195 -1.03 14.63 16.60
C ASP A 195 0.01 14.98 15.50
N ASP A 196 1.24 14.51 15.65
CA ASP A 196 2.34 14.69 14.69
C ASP A 196 2.28 13.77 13.46
N TYR A 197 1.14 13.08 13.23
CA TYR A 197 0.97 12.14 12.13
C TYR A 197 -0.16 12.56 11.19
N GLU A 198 0.07 12.34 9.90
CA GLU A 198 -0.96 12.37 8.86
C GLU A 198 -1.70 11.03 8.80
N VAL A 199 -2.96 11.06 8.45
CA VAL A 199 -3.82 9.88 8.38
C VAL A 199 -4.47 9.79 7.00
N LEU A 200 -4.06 8.81 6.21
CA LEU A 200 -4.70 8.45 4.97
C LEU A 200 -5.63 7.25 5.21
N VAL A 201 -6.90 7.42 4.93
CA VAL A 201 -7.86 6.31 4.88
C VAL A 201 -8.00 5.86 3.44
N GLU A 202 -7.65 4.61 3.18
CA GLU A 202 -7.65 4.02 1.83
C GLU A 202 -8.65 2.88 1.75
N GLY A 203 -9.61 2.98 0.83
CA GLY A 203 -10.56 1.92 0.53
C GLY A 203 -10.04 1.02 -0.58
N ASN A 204 -10.25 -0.29 -0.43
CA ASN A 204 -9.91 -1.31 -1.43
C ASN A 204 -11.10 -2.25 -1.62
N THR A 205 -11.30 -2.74 -2.84
CA THR A 205 -12.33 -3.73 -3.19
C THR A 205 -11.69 -5.01 -3.70
N ASP A 206 -12.51 -6.02 -3.90
CA ASP A 206 -12.20 -7.14 -4.77
C ASP A 206 -12.46 -6.74 -6.24
N ASP A 207 -12.28 -7.70 -7.16
CA ASP A 207 -12.49 -7.54 -8.59
C ASP A 207 -13.94 -7.72 -9.05
N VAL A 208 -14.86 -8.00 -8.13
CA VAL A 208 -16.27 -8.16 -8.49
C VAL A 208 -16.85 -6.80 -8.87
N PRO A 209 -17.34 -6.65 -10.11
CA PRO A 209 -17.90 -5.39 -10.54
C PRO A 209 -19.12 -4.99 -9.72
N ILE A 210 -19.19 -3.72 -9.36
CA ILE A 210 -20.36 -3.14 -8.70
C ILE A 210 -20.95 -2.02 -9.55
N SER A 211 -22.27 -1.98 -9.62
CA SER A 211 -23.04 -0.87 -10.15
C SER A 211 -24.35 -0.74 -9.38
N LYS A 212 -24.51 0.38 -8.68
CA LYS A 212 -25.70 0.72 -7.89
C LYS A 212 -25.99 2.21 -8.05
N THR A 213 -27.12 2.64 -7.52
CA THR A 213 -27.43 4.08 -7.45
C THR A 213 -26.28 4.81 -6.71
N ASN A 214 -25.69 5.80 -7.38
CA ASN A 214 -24.54 6.59 -6.90
C ASN A 214 -23.20 5.85 -6.77
N ILE A 215 -23.09 4.60 -7.26
CA ILE A 215 -21.84 3.82 -7.30
C ILE A 215 -21.72 3.23 -8.70
N ARG A 216 -20.83 3.79 -9.52
CA ARG A 216 -20.65 3.38 -10.91
C ARG A 216 -19.75 2.15 -11.04
N ASN A 217 -18.75 2.04 -10.16
CA ASN A 217 -17.69 1.04 -10.21
C ASN A 217 -16.95 0.91 -8.87
N ASN A 218 -15.93 0.08 -8.81
CA ASN A 218 -15.10 -0.17 -7.63
C ASN A 218 -14.28 1.07 -7.17
N TRP A 219 -13.95 2.00 -8.08
CA TRP A 219 -13.34 3.27 -7.71
C TRP A 219 -14.28 4.10 -6.84
N ASP A 220 -15.52 4.28 -7.30
CA ASP A 220 -16.51 5.03 -6.53
C ASP A 220 -16.75 4.40 -5.16
N LEU A 221 -16.95 3.08 -5.11
CA LEU A 221 -17.19 2.37 -3.86
C LEU A 221 -16.05 2.55 -2.88
N SER A 222 -14.82 2.36 -3.33
CA SER A 222 -13.64 2.46 -2.46
C SER A 222 -13.43 3.88 -1.91
N CYS A 223 -13.63 4.90 -2.75
CA CYS A 223 -13.54 6.30 -2.33
C CYS A 223 -14.65 6.68 -1.34
N LEU A 224 -15.90 6.26 -1.60
CA LEU A 224 -17.03 6.52 -0.70
C LEU A 224 -16.84 5.85 0.67
N ARG A 225 -16.32 4.63 0.70
CA ARG A 225 -16.01 3.92 1.93
C ARG A 225 -14.94 4.63 2.74
N ALA A 226 -13.84 5.02 2.11
CA ALA A 226 -12.81 5.80 2.77
C ALA A 226 -13.35 7.13 3.31
N SER A 227 -14.16 7.82 2.52
CA SER A 227 -14.82 9.07 2.94
C SER A 227 -15.73 8.87 4.16
N SER A 228 -16.49 7.77 4.22
CA SER A 228 -17.36 7.47 5.37
C SER A 228 -16.56 7.27 6.66
N VAL A 229 -15.41 6.59 6.59
CA VAL A 229 -14.51 6.44 7.75
C VAL A 229 -13.91 7.79 8.16
N VAL A 230 -13.44 8.60 7.20
CA VAL A 230 -12.92 9.95 7.49
C VAL A 230 -13.98 10.79 8.17
N GLN A 231 -15.22 10.79 7.66
CA GLN A 231 -16.34 11.53 8.27
C GLN A 231 -16.66 11.04 9.69
N ALA A 232 -16.61 9.73 9.93
CA ALA A 232 -16.79 9.19 11.27
C ALA A 232 -15.66 9.62 12.23
N LEU A 233 -14.40 9.52 11.78
CA LEU A 233 -13.24 9.96 12.56
C LEU A 233 -13.34 11.46 12.94
N GLN A 234 -13.75 12.29 11.98
CA GLN A 234 -13.93 13.73 12.20
C GLN A 234 -15.14 14.04 13.09
N ASN A 235 -16.35 13.61 12.65
CA ASN A 235 -17.61 14.11 13.20
C ASN A 235 -18.03 13.41 14.49
N GLN A 236 -17.69 12.12 14.66
CA GLN A 236 -18.10 11.33 15.82
C GLN A 236 -16.99 11.24 16.86
N TYR A 237 -15.72 11.22 16.43
CA TYR A 237 -14.58 10.97 17.31
C TYR A 237 -13.62 12.16 17.44
N GLY A 238 -13.88 13.28 16.77
CA GLY A 238 -13.17 14.55 16.96
C GLY A 238 -11.73 14.59 16.45
N VAL A 239 -11.37 13.70 15.52
CA VAL A 239 -10.05 13.76 14.86
C VAL A 239 -9.96 15.00 14.00
N ASN A 240 -8.87 15.76 14.10
CA ASN A 240 -8.65 16.99 13.34
C ASN A 240 -8.69 16.71 11.82
N PRO A 241 -9.63 17.34 11.08
CA PRO A 241 -9.80 17.07 9.65
C PRO A 241 -8.62 17.48 8.78
N SER A 242 -7.79 18.44 9.22
CA SER A 242 -6.59 18.84 8.48
C SER A 242 -5.56 17.72 8.33
N ARG A 243 -5.66 16.68 9.16
CA ARG A 243 -4.79 15.50 9.15
C ARG A 243 -5.36 14.33 8.36
N LEU A 244 -6.62 14.43 7.92
CA LEU A 244 -7.35 13.31 7.35
C LEU A 244 -7.40 13.42 5.83
N THR A 245 -7.05 12.35 5.15
CA THR A 245 -7.21 12.19 3.70
C THR A 245 -8.00 10.92 3.41
N ALA A 246 -8.97 11.00 2.50
CA ALA A 246 -9.69 9.84 1.98
C ALA A 246 -9.22 9.50 0.58
N GLY A 247 -8.90 8.24 0.32
CA GLY A 247 -8.50 7.74 -0.99
C GLY A 247 -9.14 6.40 -1.31
N GLY A 248 -9.27 6.09 -2.60
CA GLY A 248 -9.75 4.79 -3.06
C GLY A 248 -8.78 4.17 -4.04
N ARG A 249 -8.61 2.85 -3.97
CA ARG A 249 -7.77 2.06 -4.89
C ARG A 249 -8.58 1.17 -5.82
N GLY A 250 -9.89 1.08 -5.60
CA GLY A 250 -10.70 0.09 -6.32
C GLY A 250 -10.17 -1.32 -6.09
N GLU A 251 -10.11 -2.09 -7.15
CA GLU A 251 -9.60 -3.47 -7.18
C GLU A 251 -8.09 -3.60 -7.46
N TYR A 252 -7.39 -2.46 -7.66
CA TYR A 252 -6.03 -2.43 -8.21
C TYR A 252 -4.90 -2.52 -7.17
N ASN A 253 -5.25 -2.82 -5.92
CA ASN A 253 -4.27 -3.04 -4.84
C ASN A 253 -4.59 -4.34 -4.07
N PRO A 254 -4.67 -5.51 -4.74
CA PRO A 254 -5.02 -6.76 -4.08
C PRO A 254 -3.88 -7.23 -3.17
N LEU A 255 -4.25 -7.75 -2.00
CA LEU A 255 -3.34 -8.46 -1.11
C LEU A 255 -3.18 -9.92 -1.52
N GLU A 256 -4.24 -10.50 -2.08
CA GLU A 256 -4.29 -11.90 -2.51
C GLU A 256 -5.03 -12.03 -3.85
N GLY A 257 -4.94 -13.21 -4.48
CA GLY A 257 -5.68 -13.50 -5.71
C GLY A 257 -7.20 -13.38 -5.49
N ASN A 258 -7.90 -12.91 -6.49
CA ASN A 258 -9.37 -12.77 -6.48
C ASN A 258 -10.12 -14.04 -6.90
N ASP A 259 -9.41 -15.09 -7.24
CA ASP A 259 -9.93 -16.39 -7.66
C ASP A 259 -10.66 -17.14 -6.54
N THR A 260 -10.30 -16.91 -5.27
CA THR A 260 -10.94 -17.52 -4.11
C THR A 260 -11.85 -16.55 -3.35
N ALA A 261 -12.84 -17.09 -2.63
CA ALA A 261 -13.71 -16.29 -1.77
C ALA A 261 -12.91 -15.62 -0.62
N GLU A 262 -11.94 -16.33 -0.09
CA GLU A 262 -11.05 -15.90 0.99
C GLU A 262 -10.14 -14.76 0.51
N GLY A 263 -9.54 -14.90 -0.68
CA GLY A 263 -8.69 -13.85 -1.28
C GLY A 263 -9.49 -12.57 -1.54
N ARG A 264 -10.69 -12.69 -2.13
CA ARG A 264 -11.59 -11.54 -2.29
C ARG A 264 -11.95 -10.89 -0.95
N ALA A 265 -12.23 -11.69 0.07
CA ALA A 265 -12.54 -11.15 1.40
C ALA A 265 -11.38 -10.35 2.01
N ARG A 266 -10.13 -10.77 1.79
CA ARG A 266 -8.93 -10.03 2.22
C ARG A 266 -8.68 -8.77 1.39
N ASN A 267 -9.05 -8.79 0.11
CA ASN A 267 -8.92 -7.63 -0.77
C ASN A 267 -9.93 -6.55 -0.41
N ARG A 268 -11.16 -6.92 -0.01
CA ARG A 268 -12.17 -5.99 0.51
C ARG A 268 -11.78 -5.51 1.89
N ARG A 269 -11.08 -4.40 1.95
CA ARG A 269 -10.59 -3.80 3.19
C ARG A 269 -10.55 -2.28 3.12
N THR A 270 -10.58 -1.67 4.28
CA THR A 270 -10.20 -0.26 4.45
C THR A 270 -8.94 -0.20 5.28
N GLN A 271 -7.93 0.53 4.81
CA GLN A 271 -6.68 0.72 5.52
C GLN A 271 -6.62 2.14 6.08
N ILE A 272 -6.30 2.25 7.36
CA ILE A 272 -5.93 3.52 7.99
C ILE A 272 -4.42 3.54 8.05
N ILE A 273 -3.82 4.44 7.29
CA ILE A 273 -2.37 4.56 7.10
C ILE A 273 -1.92 5.80 7.86
N ILE A 274 -1.09 5.59 8.88
CA ILE A 274 -0.61 6.65 9.77
C ILE A 274 0.85 6.89 9.43
N THR A 275 1.12 8.08 8.90
CA THR A 275 2.44 8.50 8.41
C THR A 275 2.96 9.67 9.24
N PRO A 276 4.20 9.64 9.73
CA PRO A 276 4.81 10.81 10.36
C PRO A 276 4.79 12.02 9.41
N LYS A 277 4.55 13.22 9.94
CA LYS A 277 4.68 14.45 9.14
C LYS A 277 6.12 14.59 8.68
N LEU A 278 6.28 14.78 7.37
CA LEU A 278 7.60 14.96 6.76
C LEU A 278 8.25 16.31 7.10
N ASP A 279 7.45 17.28 7.54
CA ASP A 279 7.93 18.65 7.82
C ASP A 279 9.13 18.65 8.76
N GLN A 280 9.10 17.86 9.83
CA GLN A 280 10.21 17.71 10.78
C GLN A 280 11.47 17.12 10.14
N PHE A 281 11.31 16.28 9.11
CA PHE A 281 12.44 15.72 8.36
C PHE A 281 12.98 16.73 7.33
N LEU A 282 12.10 17.48 6.67
CA LEU A 282 12.46 18.52 5.72
C LEU A 282 13.17 19.67 6.44
N ASP A 283 12.67 20.11 7.59
CA ASP A 283 13.32 21.11 8.44
C ASP A 283 14.75 20.70 8.86
N LEU A 284 14.97 19.40 9.09
CA LEU A 284 16.31 18.87 9.36
C LEU A 284 17.19 18.84 8.11
N ILE A 285 16.61 18.57 6.93
CA ILE A 285 17.34 18.59 5.66
C ILE A 285 17.72 20.03 5.29
N ASP A 286 16.82 20.99 5.49
CA ASP A 286 17.03 22.41 5.22
C ASP A 286 18.07 23.05 6.17
N GLN A 287 18.28 22.46 7.36
CA GLN A 287 19.34 22.84 8.30
C GLN A 287 20.69 22.17 8.02
N ALA A 288 20.78 21.36 6.96
CA ALA A 288 22.07 20.83 6.54
C ALA A 288 23.04 21.98 6.24
N PRO A 289 24.27 21.95 6.78
CA PRO A 289 25.25 22.99 6.45
C PRO A 289 25.43 23.01 4.94
N GLU A 290 25.13 24.17 4.32
CA GLU A 290 25.43 24.40 2.91
C GLU A 290 26.92 24.18 2.70
N ALA A 291 27.27 23.26 1.79
CA ALA A 291 28.62 23.16 1.32
C ALA A 291 28.90 24.47 0.54
N GLU A 292 29.71 25.38 1.12
CA GLU A 292 30.17 26.54 0.38
C GLU A 292 30.82 26.03 -0.90
N ALA A 293 30.16 26.27 -2.03
CA ALA A 293 30.70 26.01 -3.34
C ALA A 293 31.83 27.05 -3.59
N GLU A 294 33.09 26.57 -3.57
CA GLU A 294 34.23 27.30 -4.15
C GLU A 294 34.27 27.08 -5.66
#